data_b1b0676d5f69b95591f0aa366c276de4
#
_entry.id   b1b0676d5f69b95591f0aa366c276de4
#
_cell.length_a   1.000
_cell.length_b   1.000
_cell.length_c   1.000
_cell.angle_alpha   90.00
_cell.angle_beta   90.00
_cell.angle_gamma   90.00
#
_symmetry.space_group_name_H-M   'P 1'
#
loop_
_entity.id
_entity.type
_entity.pdbx_description
1 polymer ?
#
loop_
_entity_poly.entity_id
_entity_poly.type
_entity_poly.pdbx_seq_one_letter_code
_entity_poly.pdbx_strand_id
1 'polypeptide(L)'
;MATRGRERDELLARLRFKIVGELIEEVYDPGLYALELDGWFVVIGDGSDHMDKVKRAEAAKLSDAGDVICLATQDSTMTFELAMFAEGAELWSITYDGSDGVTEPTFKGAVPWAARTLLARLEKEQAKAGGPKANVDHIYDLAPAYAMELVGFRHDESLGSGDHVPIWQLAPKTSR
;
A
#
# COMPACT_ATOMS: atom_id res chain seq x y z
N MET A 1 2.98 2.18 -2.57
CA MET A 1 2.57 3.62 -2.54
C MET A 1 1.72 3.92 -3.75
N ALA A 2 0.59 4.58 -3.57
CA ALA A 2 -0.27 5.04 -4.67
C ALA A 2 -0.36 6.57 -4.66
N THR A 3 -0.33 7.21 -5.84
CA THR A 3 -0.40 8.67 -6.00
C THR A 3 -1.42 9.02 -7.07
N ARG A 4 -2.14 10.12 -6.90
CA ARG A 4 -3.00 10.71 -7.94
C ARG A 4 -2.86 12.23 -7.97
N GLY A 5 -3.28 12.85 -9.08
CA GLY A 5 -3.18 14.30 -9.27
C GLY A 5 -1.87 14.78 -9.91
N ARG A 6 -1.00 13.83 -10.33
CA ARG A 6 0.24 14.12 -11.06
C ARG A 6 0.40 13.21 -12.25
N GLU A 7 1.10 13.72 -13.26
CA GLU A 7 1.51 12.94 -14.43
C GLU A 7 2.58 11.90 -14.04
N ARG A 8 2.48 10.69 -14.63
CA ARG A 8 3.40 9.56 -14.40
C ARG A 8 4.88 9.95 -14.51
N ASP A 9 5.25 10.66 -15.58
CA ASP A 9 6.65 10.98 -15.83
C ASP A 9 7.23 11.96 -14.80
N GLU A 10 6.40 12.87 -14.27
CA GLU A 10 6.77 13.73 -13.15
C GLU A 10 6.98 12.93 -11.86
N LEU A 11 6.08 11.99 -11.56
CA LEU A 11 6.20 11.09 -10.41
C LEU A 11 7.46 10.25 -10.47
N LEU A 12 7.72 9.62 -11.62
CA LEU A 12 8.95 8.83 -11.84
C LEU A 12 10.22 9.69 -11.71
N ALA A 13 10.18 10.94 -12.16
CA ALA A 13 11.32 11.85 -12.00
C ALA A 13 11.57 12.22 -10.54
N ARG A 14 10.53 12.53 -9.76
CA ARG A 14 10.62 12.84 -8.33
C ARG A 14 11.08 11.65 -7.51
N LEU A 15 10.57 10.46 -7.78
CA LEU A 15 10.99 9.21 -7.14
C LEU A 15 12.37 8.73 -7.60
N ARG A 16 12.95 9.37 -8.63
CA ARG A 16 14.21 8.97 -9.27
C ARG A 16 14.17 7.55 -9.84
N PHE A 17 13.03 7.17 -10.42
CA PHE A 17 12.84 5.91 -11.10
C PHE A 17 12.73 6.08 -12.60
N LYS A 18 13.00 5.02 -13.34
CA LYS A 18 12.73 4.87 -14.77
C LYS A 18 12.09 3.53 -15.03
N ILE A 19 11.22 3.47 -16.03
CA ILE A 19 10.70 2.21 -16.57
C ILE A 19 11.82 1.53 -17.34
N VAL A 20 12.04 0.25 -17.08
CA VAL A 20 13.06 -0.58 -17.76
C VAL A 20 12.46 -1.76 -18.51
N GLY A 21 11.20 -2.09 -18.28
CA GLY A 21 10.48 -3.17 -18.94
C GLY A 21 9.00 -3.17 -18.56
N GLU A 22 8.26 -4.09 -19.18
CA GLU A 22 6.87 -4.38 -18.87
C GLU A 22 6.77 -5.88 -18.58
N LEU A 23 5.99 -6.27 -17.55
CA LEU A 23 5.73 -7.66 -17.23
C LEU A 23 4.67 -8.21 -18.19
N ILE A 24 4.89 -9.42 -18.70
CA ILE A 24 3.92 -10.13 -19.54
C ILE A 24 2.89 -10.88 -18.68
N GLU A 25 3.30 -11.28 -17.49
CA GLU A 25 2.48 -12.01 -16.51
C GLU A 25 2.56 -11.33 -15.15
N GLU A 26 1.54 -11.51 -14.35
CA GLU A 26 1.43 -10.99 -12.99
C GLU A 26 2.30 -11.79 -11.99
N VAL A 27 3.60 -11.89 -12.27
CA VAL A 27 4.57 -12.55 -11.40
C VAL A 27 5.53 -11.51 -10.87
N TYR A 28 5.56 -11.34 -9.56
CA TYR A 28 6.43 -10.39 -8.89
C TYR A 28 7.64 -11.10 -8.29
N ASP A 29 8.79 -11.00 -8.94
CA ASP A 29 10.07 -11.23 -8.27
C ASP A 29 10.39 -10.03 -7.35
N PRO A 30 11.24 -10.19 -6.31
CA PRO A 30 11.67 -9.05 -5.52
C PRO A 30 12.18 -7.90 -6.39
N GLY A 31 11.56 -6.72 -6.29
CA GLY A 31 11.85 -5.62 -7.19
C GLY A 31 10.99 -4.38 -6.99
N LEU A 32 11.05 -3.49 -7.98
CA LEU A 32 10.23 -2.29 -8.06
C LEU A 32 9.33 -2.37 -9.28
N TYR A 33 8.05 -2.14 -9.08
CA TYR A 33 7.04 -2.19 -10.13
C TYR A 33 6.12 -0.99 -10.05
N ALA A 34 5.42 -0.69 -11.14
CA ALA A 34 4.36 0.30 -11.16
C ALA A 34 3.24 -0.12 -12.10
N LEU A 35 2.04 0.40 -11.82
CA LEU A 35 0.86 0.26 -12.67
C LEU A 35 -0.05 1.48 -12.50
N GLU A 36 -0.99 1.65 -13.42
CA GLU A 36 -2.04 2.67 -13.33
C GLU A 36 -3.40 1.98 -13.16
N LEU A 37 -4.13 2.38 -12.12
CA LEU A 37 -5.48 1.88 -11.81
C LEU A 37 -6.36 3.05 -11.36
N ASP A 38 -7.53 3.21 -12.01
CA ASP A 38 -8.57 4.17 -11.59
C ASP A 38 -8.05 5.58 -11.26
N GLY A 39 -7.09 6.06 -12.06
CA GLY A 39 -6.46 7.37 -11.87
C GLY A 39 -5.40 7.43 -10.77
N TRP A 40 -5.03 6.29 -10.21
CA TRP A 40 -3.89 6.13 -9.31
C TRP A 40 -2.68 5.57 -10.06
N PHE A 41 -1.50 6.15 -9.82
CA PHE A 41 -0.22 5.57 -10.17
C PHE A 41 0.32 4.82 -8.95
N VAL A 42 0.33 3.50 -9.02
CA VAL A 42 0.74 2.61 -7.91
C VAL A 42 2.18 2.20 -8.12
N VAL A 43 3.02 2.42 -7.11
CA VAL A 43 4.41 1.91 -7.06
C VAL A 43 4.49 0.84 -5.99
N ILE A 44 4.97 -0.32 -6.39
CA ILE A 44 5.14 -1.51 -5.55
C ILE A 44 6.64 -1.73 -5.35
N GLY A 45 7.06 -1.87 -4.11
CA GLY A 45 8.41 -2.34 -3.77
C GLY A 45 8.29 -3.66 -3.04
N ASP A 46 8.82 -4.73 -3.61
CA ASP A 46 8.90 -6.03 -2.98
C ASP A 46 10.37 -6.34 -2.61
N GLY A 47 10.55 -6.84 -1.39
CA GLY A 47 11.87 -7.08 -0.81
C GLY A 47 12.46 -5.87 -0.05
N SER A 48 13.27 -6.18 0.98
CA SER A 48 13.79 -5.21 1.95
C SER A 48 14.55 -4.02 1.32
N ASP A 49 15.31 -4.26 0.24
CA ASP A 49 16.12 -3.24 -0.44
C ASP A 49 15.27 -2.23 -1.25
N HIS A 50 14.01 -2.55 -1.51
CA HIS A 50 13.11 -1.76 -2.33
C HIS A 50 12.09 -0.98 -1.51
N MET A 51 11.67 -1.48 -0.36
CA MET A 51 10.73 -0.81 0.55
C MET A 51 11.30 0.53 1.06
N ASP A 52 12.61 0.60 1.28
CA ASP A 52 13.29 1.83 1.69
C ASP A 52 13.21 2.98 0.67
N LYS A 53 12.91 2.69 -0.60
CA LYS A 53 12.85 3.70 -1.67
C LYS A 53 11.48 4.35 -1.82
N VAL A 54 10.47 3.76 -1.21
CA VAL A 54 9.07 4.24 -1.25
C VAL A 54 8.63 4.69 0.14
N LYS A 55 9.44 5.57 0.78
CA LYS A 55 9.27 5.95 2.18
C LYS A 55 8.13 6.93 2.39
N ARG A 56 7.53 6.84 3.58
CA ARG A 56 6.56 7.82 4.11
C ARG A 56 7.05 9.26 4.07
N ALA A 57 8.35 9.51 4.29
CA ALA A 57 8.96 10.84 4.17
C ALA A 57 8.89 11.42 2.75
N GLU A 58 8.92 10.58 1.72
CA GLU A 58 8.73 11.02 0.34
C GLU A 58 7.24 11.23 0.01
N ALA A 59 6.34 10.47 0.63
CA ALA A 59 4.91 10.63 0.45
C ALA A 59 4.42 12.05 0.79
N ALA A 60 4.86 12.61 1.91
CA ALA A 60 4.52 13.98 2.28
C ALA A 60 4.99 14.98 1.22
N LYS A 61 6.19 14.81 0.65
CA LYS A 61 6.71 15.69 -0.41
C LYS A 61 5.97 15.51 -1.75
N LEU A 62 5.48 14.29 -2.03
CA LEU A 62 4.73 14.01 -3.25
C LEU A 62 3.30 14.52 -3.17
N SER A 63 2.76 14.65 -1.98
CA SER A 63 1.38 15.06 -1.73
C SER A 63 1.14 16.58 -1.81
N ASP A 64 2.14 17.38 -2.18
CA ASP A 64 2.00 18.83 -2.39
C ASP A 64 1.07 19.23 -3.55
N ALA A 65 0.82 18.32 -4.49
CA ALA A 65 -0.08 18.53 -5.64
C ALA A 65 -0.99 17.32 -5.92
N GLY A 66 -1.36 16.57 -4.90
CA GLY A 66 -2.27 15.44 -5.06
C GLY A 66 -2.30 14.55 -3.84
N ASP A 67 -3.10 13.51 -3.92
CA ASP A 67 -3.24 12.53 -2.84
C ASP A 67 -2.16 11.46 -2.93
N VAL A 68 -1.63 11.03 -1.79
CA VAL A 68 -0.68 9.93 -1.70
C VAL A 68 -1.10 8.96 -0.60
N ILE A 69 -1.19 7.68 -0.94
CA ILE A 69 -1.42 6.59 0.00
C ILE A 69 -0.14 5.75 0.09
N CYS A 70 0.32 5.52 1.30
CA CYS A 70 1.41 4.59 1.60
C CYS A 70 0.88 3.40 2.37
N LEU A 71 1.13 2.20 1.86
CA LEU A 71 0.94 0.95 2.57
C LEU A 71 2.30 0.24 2.65
N ALA A 72 2.69 -0.16 3.84
CA ALA A 72 3.78 -1.08 4.11
C ALA A 72 3.22 -2.26 4.91
N THR A 73 3.52 -3.47 4.48
CA THR A 73 3.13 -4.72 5.15
C THR A 73 4.35 -5.59 5.38
N GLN A 74 4.33 -6.38 6.42
CA GLN A 74 5.33 -7.42 6.68
C GLN A 74 4.63 -8.67 7.21
N ASP A 75 4.43 -9.64 6.34
CA ASP A 75 3.65 -10.84 6.61
C ASP A 75 4.28 -11.72 7.70
N SER A 76 5.61 -11.79 7.75
CA SER A 76 6.32 -12.60 8.75
C SER A 76 6.11 -12.15 10.19
N THR A 77 5.76 -10.89 10.41
CA THR A 77 5.49 -10.30 11.73
C THR A 77 4.05 -9.83 11.87
N MET A 78 3.23 -9.99 10.83
CA MET A 78 1.85 -9.49 10.79
C MET A 78 1.76 -8.00 11.17
N THR A 79 2.67 -7.19 10.61
CA THR A 79 2.70 -5.74 10.87
C THR A 79 2.31 -4.96 9.63
N PHE A 80 1.58 -3.86 9.81
CA PHE A 80 1.33 -2.92 8.73
C PHE A 80 1.33 -1.46 9.18
N GLU A 81 1.60 -0.60 8.22
CA GLU A 81 1.38 0.84 8.31
C GLU A 81 0.67 1.31 7.04
N LEU A 82 -0.53 1.90 7.18
CA LEU A 82 -1.28 2.54 6.12
C LEU A 82 -1.45 4.02 6.45
N ALA A 83 -1.09 4.92 5.53
CA ALA A 83 -1.20 6.35 5.75
C ALA A 83 -1.63 7.10 4.48
N MET A 84 -2.39 8.18 4.68
CA MET A 84 -2.85 9.11 3.66
C MET A 84 -2.20 10.47 3.85
N PHE A 85 -1.71 11.04 2.74
CA PHE A 85 -1.11 12.36 2.68
C PHE A 85 -1.82 13.21 1.63
N ALA A 86 -2.02 14.48 1.92
CA ALA A 86 -2.45 15.52 0.98
C ALA A 86 -1.88 16.87 1.44
N GLU A 87 -1.71 17.81 0.50
CA GLU A 87 -1.22 19.16 0.77
C GLU A 87 0.11 19.19 1.57
N GLY A 88 1.00 18.24 1.32
CA GLY A 88 2.29 18.11 1.98
C GLY A 88 2.26 17.54 3.40
N ALA A 89 1.10 17.13 3.91
CA ALA A 89 0.91 16.67 5.28
C ALA A 89 0.23 15.30 5.37
N GLU A 90 0.51 14.57 6.45
CA GLU A 90 -0.23 13.36 6.80
C GLU A 90 -1.61 13.74 7.35
N LEU A 91 -2.67 13.25 6.70
CA LEU A 91 -4.05 13.44 7.15
C LEU A 91 -4.44 12.41 8.20
N TRP A 92 -4.05 11.17 7.99
CA TRP A 92 -4.32 10.07 8.90
C TRP A 92 -3.39 8.88 8.67
N SER A 93 -3.28 8.05 9.68
CA SER A 93 -2.62 6.74 9.58
C SER A 93 -3.27 5.67 10.44
N ILE A 94 -3.07 4.42 10.03
CA ILE A 94 -3.46 3.21 10.75
C ILE A 94 -2.20 2.34 10.85
N THR A 95 -1.84 1.94 12.07
CA THR A 95 -0.72 1.04 12.29
C THR A 95 -1.18 -0.18 13.08
N TYR A 96 -0.57 -1.31 12.81
CA TYR A 96 -0.85 -2.57 13.47
C TYR A 96 0.43 -3.35 13.72
N ASP A 97 0.52 -3.96 14.89
CA ASP A 97 1.60 -4.85 15.26
C ASP A 97 1.01 -6.14 15.84
N GLY A 98 1.04 -7.18 15.01
CA GLY A 98 0.59 -8.53 15.37
C GLY A 98 1.73 -9.47 15.75
N SER A 99 2.96 -8.99 15.92
CA SER A 99 4.14 -9.83 16.19
C SER A 99 4.04 -10.66 17.46
N ASP A 100 3.33 -10.15 18.47
CA ASP A 100 3.08 -10.84 19.75
C ASP A 100 1.65 -11.42 19.83
N GLY A 101 0.92 -11.47 18.72
CA GLY A 101 -0.47 -11.95 18.59
C GLY A 101 -1.45 -10.85 18.19
N VAL A 102 -2.73 -11.23 18.09
CA VAL A 102 -3.78 -10.30 17.65
C VAL A 102 -3.95 -9.16 18.67
N THR A 103 -3.78 -7.94 18.20
CA THR A 103 -3.88 -6.70 18.97
C THR A 103 -4.94 -5.74 18.37
N GLU A 104 -5.05 -4.53 18.90
CA GLU A 104 -5.90 -3.49 18.32
C GLU A 104 -5.06 -2.55 17.44
N PRO A 105 -5.53 -2.20 16.23
CA PRO A 105 -4.87 -1.20 15.40
C PRO A 105 -4.88 0.19 16.04
N THR A 106 -3.81 0.93 15.88
CA THR A 106 -3.71 2.33 16.30
C THR A 106 -4.13 3.26 15.18
N PHE A 107 -5.07 4.16 15.46
CA PHE A 107 -5.60 5.16 14.55
C PHE A 107 -5.10 6.55 14.92
N LYS A 108 -4.56 7.29 13.94
CA LYS A 108 -4.09 8.67 14.11
C LYS A 108 -4.71 9.58 13.05
N GLY A 109 -5.07 10.79 13.44
CA GLY A 109 -5.68 11.78 12.54
C GLY A 109 -7.14 11.48 12.19
N ALA A 110 -7.62 12.03 11.08
CA ALA A 110 -8.99 11.93 10.63
C ALA A 110 -9.25 10.65 9.82
N VAL A 111 -9.02 9.48 10.42
CA VAL A 111 -9.25 8.19 9.74
C VAL A 111 -10.71 8.07 9.31
N PRO A 112 -11.00 7.77 8.03
CA PRO A 112 -12.34 7.65 7.50
C PRO A 112 -13.17 6.58 8.21
N TRP A 113 -14.48 6.82 8.32
CA TRP A 113 -15.41 5.89 8.95
C TRP A 113 -15.44 4.51 8.27
N ALA A 114 -15.22 4.45 6.96
CA ALA A 114 -15.15 3.20 6.20
C ALA A 114 -14.09 2.23 6.77
N ALA A 115 -12.88 2.72 7.10
CA ALA A 115 -11.85 1.90 7.72
C ALA A 115 -12.29 1.32 9.08
N ARG A 116 -13.01 2.10 9.89
CA ARG A 116 -13.54 1.63 11.19
C ARG A 116 -14.66 0.61 11.01
N THR A 117 -15.49 0.78 9.99
CA THR A 117 -16.56 -0.19 9.63
C THR A 117 -15.94 -1.50 9.17
N LEU A 118 -14.87 -1.44 8.37
CA LEU A 118 -14.13 -2.61 7.93
C LEU A 118 -13.50 -3.32 9.13
N LEU A 119 -12.82 -2.60 10.03
CA LEU A 119 -12.27 -3.17 11.27
C LEU A 119 -13.35 -3.91 12.07
N ALA A 120 -14.52 -3.29 12.31
CA ALA A 120 -15.59 -3.93 13.07
C ALA A 120 -16.13 -5.22 12.42
N ARG A 121 -16.00 -5.37 11.09
CA ARG A 121 -16.28 -6.61 10.38
C ARG A 121 -15.20 -7.67 10.66
N LEU A 122 -13.93 -7.28 10.52
CA LEU A 122 -12.78 -8.18 10.75
C LEU A 122 -12.71 -8.66 12.21
N GLU A 123 -13.01 -7.80 13.19
CA GLU A 123 -13.13 -8.18 14.60
C GLU A 123 -14.19 -9.26 14.83
N LYS A 124 -15.33 -9.20 14.15
CA LYS A 124 -16.34 -10.25 14.21
C LYS A 124 -15.87 -11.56 13.59
N GLU A 125 -15.12 -11.49 12.52
CA GLU A 125 -14.51 -12.67 11.88
C GLU A 125 -13.43 -13.26 12.80
N GLN A 126 -12.59 -12.43 13.38
CA GLN A 126 -11.59 -12.84 14.37
C GLN A 126 -12.24 -13.54 15.61
N ALA A 127 -13.31 -12.97 16.13
CA ALA A 127 -14.04 -13.56 17.26
C ALA A 127 -14.63 -14.93 16.91
N LYS A 128 -15.18 -15.11 15.70
CA LYS A 128 -15.69 -16.40 15.20
C LYS A 128 -14.58 -17.44 15.03
N ALA A 129 -13.39 -17.01 14.61
CA ALA A 129 -12.23 -17.89 14.42
C ALA A 129 -11.60 -18.35 15.76
N GLY A 130 -11.98 -17.76 16.90
CA GLY A 130 -11.45 -18.13 18.23
C GLY A 130 -10.82 -16.93 18.97
N GLY A 131 -11.01 -15.73 18.47
CA GLY A 131 -10.51 -14.49 19.06
C GLY A 131 -8.98 -14.40 19.02
N PRO A 132 -8.33 -13.88 20.07
CA PRO A 132 -6.88 -13.73 20.11
C PRO A 132 -6.07 -15.05 20.08
N LYS A 133 -6.75 -16.18 20.24
CA LYS A 133 -6.12 -17.52 20.22
C LYS A 133 -6.29 -18.24 18.87
N ALA A 134 -6.90 -17.60 17.89
CA ALA A 134 -7.04 -18.17 16.56
C ALA A 134 -5.68 -18.33 15.89
N ASN A 135 -5.58 -19.34 15.00
CA ASN A 135 -4.39 -19.55 14.17
C ASN A 135 -4.38 -18.61 12.93
N VAL A 136 -5.29 -17.65 12.89
CA VAL A 136 -5.42 -16.66 11.81
C VAL A 136 -5.59 -15.28 12.44
N ASP A 137 -5.01 -14.29 11.81
CA ASP A 137 -5.14 -12.89 12.18
C ASP A 137 -5.93 -12.14 11.12
N HIS A 138 -7.25 -12.03 11.32
CA HIS A 138 -8.12 -11.27 10.42
C HIS A 138 -7.92 -9.76 10.54
N ILE A 139 -7.37 -9.25 11.65
CA ILE A 139 -7.15 -7.82 11.84
C ILE A 139 -6.02 -7.32 10.93
N TYR A 140 -5.03 -8.17 10.66
CA TYR A 140 -3.96 -7.88 9.70
C TYR A 140 -4.49 -7.52 8.30
N ASP A 141 -5.64 -8.08 7.91
CA ASP A 141 -6.27 -7.83 6.61
C ASP A 141 -6.85 -6.41 6.44
N LEU A 142 -6.91 -5.62 7.52
CA LEU A 142 -7.50 -4.27 7.50
C LEU A 142 -6.82 -3.36 6.46
N ALA A 143 -5.50 -3.32 6.44
CA ALA A 143 -4.79 -2.40 5.55
C ALA A 143 -4.82 -2.82 4.07
N PRO A 144 -4.55 -4.09 3.70
CA PRO A 144 -4.72 -4.54 2.31
C PRO A 144 -6.13 -4.36 1.79
N ALA A 145 -7.15 -4.76 2.57
CA ALA A 145 -8.55 -4.62 2.16
C ALA A 145 -8.97 -3.17 2.03
N TYR A 146 -8.53 -2.28 2.94
CA TYR A 146 -8.85 -0.86 2.82
C TYR A 146 -8.08 -0.17 1.70
N ALA A 147 -6.85 -0.58 1.41
CA ALA A 147 -6.12 -0.11 0.23
C ALA A 147 -6.85 -0.51 -1.07
N MET A 148 -7.40 -1.72 -1.13
CA MET A 148 -8.26 -2.15 -2.25
C MET A 148 -9.48 -1.23 -2.43
N GLU A 149 -10.16 -0.85 -1.35
CA GLU A 149 -11.30 0.09 -1.41
C GLU A 149 -10.88 1.50 -1.90
N LEU A 150 -9.67 1.95 -1.57
CA LEU A 150 -9.18 3.30 -1.88
C LEU A 150 -8.60 3.44 -3.28
N VAL A 151 -7.84 2.44 -3.73
CA VAL A 151 -7.02 2.54 -4.95
C VAL A 151 -7.28 1.43 -5.98
N GLY A 152 -8.13 0.46 -5.66
CA GLY A 152 -8.41 -0.66 -6.55
C GLY A 152 -7.28 -1.69 -6.63
N PHE A 153 -6.30 -1.62 -5.72
CA PHE A 153 -5.14 -2.51 -5.72
C PHE A 153 -4.93 -3.18 -4.36
N ARG A 154 -4.68 -4.49 -4.41
CA ARG A 154 -4.31 -5.31 -3.27
C ARG A 154 -3.12 -6.19 -3.68
N HIS A 155 -2.06 -6.17 -2.87
CA HIS A 155 -0.77 -6.78 -3.23
C HIS A 155 -0.75 -8.30 -3.23
N ASP A 156 -1.71 -8.94 -2.55
CA ASP A 156 -1.86 -10.39 -2.38
C ASP A 156 -3.02 -10.97 -3.22
N GLU A 157 -3.64 -10.17 -4.09
CA GLU A 157 -4.68 -10.59 -5.03
C GLU A 157 -4.25 -10.26 -6.46
N SER A 158 -4.62 -11.12 -7.42
CA SER A 158 -4.42 -10.84 -8.84
C SER A 158 -5.30 -9.67 -9.29
N LEU A 159 -4.75 -8.83 -10.15
CA LEU A 159 -5.55 -7.86 -10.92
C LEU A 159 -6.55 -8.67 -11.75
N GLY A 160 -7.83 -8.58 -11.45
CA GLY A 160 -8.87 -9.42 -12.04
C GLY A 160 -8.78 -9.54 -13.58
N SER A 161 -9.44 -10.54 -14.15
CA SER A 161 -9.42 -10.88 -15.59
C SER A 161 -10.07 -9.86 -16.54
N GLY A 162 -10.07 -8.58 -16.15
CA GLY A 162 -10.52 -7.45 -16.94
C GLY A 162 -9.53 -7.03 -18.03
N ASP A 163 -9.59 -5.77 -18.44
CA ASP A 163 -8.65 -5.20 -19.41
C ASP A 163 -7.20 -5.35 -18.91
N HIS A 164 -6.30 -5.69 -19.83
CA HIS A 164 -4.88 -5.83 -19.52
C HIS A 164 -4.33 -4.52 -18.92
N VAL A 165 -3.95 -4.57 -17.66
CA VAL A 165 -3.28 -3.45 -16.98
C VAL A 165 -1.78 -3.64 -17.13
N PRO A 166 -1.07 -2.75 -17.83
CA PRO A 166 0.38 -2.85 -17.96
C PRO A 166 1.06 -2.72 -16.60
N ILE A 167 1.94 -3.66 -16.27
CA ILE A 167 2.78 -3.61 -15.08
C ILE A 167 4.20 -3.31 -15.52
N TRP A 168 4.71 -2.15 -15.14
CA TRP A 168 6.05 -1.72 -15.51
C TRP A 168 7.07 -2.11 -14.45
N GLN A 169 8.17 -2.68 -14.90
CA GLN A 169 9.35 -2.85 -14.06
C GLN A 169 10.11 -1.53 -13.96
N LEU A 170 10.46 -1.16 -12.73
CA LEU A 170 11.18 0.08 -12.43
C LEU A 170 12.64 -0.19 -12.02
N ALA A 171 13.51 0.76 -12.32
CA ALA A 171 14.86 0.81 -11.78
C ALA A 171 15.20 2.22 -11.28
N PRO A 172 16.06 2.37 -10.24
CA PRO A 172 16.57 3.66 -9.84
C PRO A 172 17.33 4.36 -10.98
N LYS A 173 17.12 5.69 -11.12
CA LYS A 173 18.00 6.51 -11.97
C LYS A 173 19.35 6.65 -11.26
N THR A 174 20.40 6.10 -11.84
CA THR A 174 21.75 6.34 -11.36
C THR A 174 22.09 7.82 -11.53
N SER A 175 22.46 8.50 -10.45
CA SER A 175 23.05 9.84 -10.54
C SER A 175 24.38 9.70 -11.31
N ARG A 176 24.53 10.41 -12.40
CA ARG A 176 25.85 10.63 -13.02
C ARG A 176 26.59 11.67 -12.24
#